data_f213e5d661e2c74c12f55250e2edebba
#
_entry.id   f213e5d661e2c74c12f55250e2edebba
#
_cell.length_a   1.000
_cell.length_b   1.000
_cell.length_c   1.000
_cell.angle_alpha   90.00
_cell.angle_beta   90.00
_cell.angle_gamma   90.00
#
_symmetry.space_group_name_H-M   'P 1'
#
loop_
_entity.id
_entity.type
_entity.pdbx_description
1 polymer ?
#
loop_
_entity_poly.entity_id
_entity_poly.type
_entity_poly.pdbx_seq_one_letter_code
_entity_poly.pdbx_strand_id
1 'polypeptide(L)'
;MKCLIYTRVSTDRQENDNQIAQLRGYAQKSGWEIVDIVTDVCSGGTAAEQRQGLSKVFTLANRKKFDVLLFWSLDRFSREGSRKTLEYLTRLDAYGVKWHSYTEQFISSCGIFSDAIIAIMSTLARQEKIRIQERTKAGLERAKRKGKILGRPQTIDRAKILDLREQGLSMRKIAAELGISAPRVCQIINA
;
A
#
# COMPACT_ATOMS: atom_id res chain seq x y z
N MET A 1 -22.47 2.46 22.05
CA MET A 1 -21.84 2.40 20.72
C MET A 1 -21.53 0.94 20.41
N LYS A 2 -21.82 0.50 19.19
CA LYS A 2 -21.47 -0.84 18.69
C LYS A 2 -19.99 -0.88 18.31
N CYS A 3 -19.24 -1.79 18.93
CA CYS A 3 -17.80 -1.91 18.76
C CYS A 3 -17.44 -3.18 17.99
N LEU A 4 -16.63 -3.05 16.95
CA LEU A 4 -15.97 -4.16 16.31
C LEU A 4 -14.50 -4.17 16.74
N ILE A 5 -14.03 -5.31 17.22
CA ILE A 5 -12.61 -5.51 17.57
C ILE A 5 -11.88 -6.10 16.39
N TYR A 6 -10.76 -5.47 15.99
CA TYR A 6 -9.86 -6.01 14.97
C TYR A 6 -8.50 -6.34 15.58
N THR A 7 -8.06 -7.56 15.36
CA THR A 7 -6.72 -8.01 15.77
C THR A 7 -5.97 -8.58 14.58
N ARG A 8 -4.66 -8.37 14.58
CA ARG A 8 -3.76 -9.00 13.63
C ARG A 8 -2.63 -9.67 14.39
N VAL A 9 -2.48 -10.96 14.19
CA VAL A 9 -1.51 -11.77 14.92
C VAL A 9 -0.58 -12.53 13.98
N SER A 10 0.62 -12.79 14.47
CA SER A 10 1.48 -13.84 13.95
C SER A 10 0.92 -15.21 14.39
N THR A 11 1.61 -16.28 14.11
CA THR A 11 1.20 -17.65 14.43
C THR A 11 1.09 -17.96 15.94
N ASP A 12 1.45 -17.01 16.83
CA ASP A 12 1.36 -17.20 18.27
C ASP A 12 -0.06 -16.94 18.79
N ARG A 13 -0.74 -18.02 19.18
CA ARG A 13 -2.11 -17.99 19.69
C ARG A 13 -2.24 -17.33 21.06
N GLN A 14 -1.25 -17.54 21.94
CA GLN A 14 -1.32 -17.08 23.33
C GLN A 14 -1.24 -15.56 23.44
N GLU A 15 -0.41 -14.92 22.61
CA GLU A 15 -0.34 -13.44 22.52
C GLU A 15 -1.68 -12.85 22.04
N ASN A 16 -2.32 -13.52 21.09
CA ASN A 16 -3.63 -13.09 20.56
C ASN A 16 -4.73 -13.11 21.61
N ASP A 17 -4.84 -14.20 22.36
CA ASP A 17 -5.90 -14.37 23.38
C ASP A 17 -5.77 -13.31 24.48
N ASN A 18 -4.55 -12.99 24.89
CA ASN A 18 -4.28 -11.91 25.84
C ASN A 18 -4.68 -10.52 25.29
N GLN A 19 -4.35 -10.23 24.04
CA GLN A 19 -4.75 -8.97 23.41
C GLN A 19 -6.27 -8.85 23.32
N ILE A 20 -6.95 -9.90 22.88
CA ILE A 20 -8.43 -9.91 22.79
C ILE A 20 -9.07 -9.72 24.16
N ALA A 21 -8.56 -10.37 25.21
CA ALA A 21 -9.08 -10.21 26.58
C ALA A 21 -8.96 -8.76 27.06
N GLN A 22 -7.82 -8.10 26.80
CA GLN A 22 -7.62 -6.69 27.18
C GLN A 22 -8.52 -5.75 26.37
N LEU A 23 -8.67 -5.97 25.05
CA LEU A 23 -9.56 -5.17 24.20
C LEU A 23 -11.03 -5.33 24.62
N ARG A 24 -11.47 -6.54 24.98
CA ARG A 24 -12.81 -6.78 25.55
C ARG A 24 -13.02 -6.01 26.85
N GLY A 25 -12.06 -6.08 27.76
CA GLY A 25 -12.13 -5.35 29.04
C GLY A 25 -12.19 -3.84 28.83
N TYR A 26 -11.43 -3.32 27.84
CA TYR A 26 -11.48 -1.90 27.49
C TYR A 26 -12.84 -1.49 26.91
N ALA A 27 -13.38 -2.26 25.95
CA ALA A 27 -14.69 -1.98 25.36
C ALA A 27 -15.80 -1.98 26.41
N GLN A 28 -15.78 -2.94 27.35
CA GLN A 28 -16.73 -2.99 28.46
C GLN A 28 -16.64 -1.78 29.38
N LYS A 29 -15.43 -1.38 29.78
CA LYS A 29 -15.20 -0.18 30.61
C LYS A 29 -15.65 1.11 29.90
N SER A 30 -15.57 1.15 28.58
CA SER A 30 -16.02 2.27 27.76
C SER A 30 -17.53 2.26 27.48
N GLY A 31 -18.27 1.26 27.98
CA GLY A 31 -19.68 1.10 27.70
C GLY A 31 -20.04 0.74 26.26
N TRP A 32 -19.10 0.07 25.56
CA TRP A 32 -19.31 -0.32 24.17
C TRP A 32 -19.82 -1.76 24.07
N GLU A 33 -20.81 -1.98 23.21
CA GLU A 33 -21.35 -3.29 22.85
C GLU A 33 -20.48 -3.94 21.77
N ILE A 34 -19.85 -5.06 22.08
CA ILE A 34 -19.00 -5.79 21.13
C ILE A 34 -19.91 -6.60 20.19
N VAL A 35 -19.93 -6.23 18.90
CA VAL A 35 -20.74 -6.89 17.88
C VAL A 35 -20.01 -7.99 17.14
N ASP A 36 -18.70 -7.88 16.96
CA ASP A 36 -17.87 -8.92 16.31
C ASP A 36 -16.39 -8.74 16.68
N ILE A 37 -15.63 -9.82 16.52
CA ILE A 37 -14.17 -9.82 16.65
C ILE A 37 -13.59 -10.43 15.39
N VAL A 38 -12.82 -9.64 14.66
CA VAL A 38 -12.18 -10.04 13.41
C VAL A 38 -10.68 -10.17 13.60
N THR A 39 -10.16 -11.35 13.30
CA THR A 39 -8.73 -11.64 13.45
C THR A 39 -8.13 -12.00 12.09
N ASP A 40 -7.04 -11.32 11.71
CA ASP A 40 -6.17 -11.71 10.61
C ASP A 40 -4.94 -12.44 11.15
N VAL A 41 -4.70 -13.64 10.68
CA VAL A 41 -3.47 -14.39 10.97
C VAL A 41 -2.51 -14.21 9.81
N CYS A 42 -1.43 -13.44 10.04
CA CYS A 42 -0.47 -13.11 8.99
C CYS A 42 0.92 -13.66 9.35
N SER A 43 1.43 -14.61 8.59
CA SER A 43 2.85 -14.93 8.58
C SER A 43 3.65 -13.78 7.98
N GLY A 44 4.84 -13.49 8.50
CA GLY A 44 5.63 -12.26 8.32
C GLY A 44 6.07 -11.84 6.91
N GLY A 45 5.29 -12.06 5.88
CA GLY A 45 5.60 -11.70 4.50
C GLY A 45 4.40 -11.59 3.57
N THR A 46 3.20 -11.72 4.09
CA THR A 46 1.98 -11.74 3.27
C THR A 46 1.53 -10.32 2.89
N ALA A 47 1.36 -10.10 1.58
CA ALA A 47 0.82 -8.86 1.03
C ALA A 47 -0.61 -8.57 1.53
N ALA A 48 -0.99 -7.31 1.54
CA ALA A 48 -2.30 -6.80 1.98
C ALA A 48 -3.51 -7.50 1.34
N GLU A 49 -3.33 -8.03 0.12
CA GLU A 49 -4.36 -8.75 -0.64
C GLU A 49 -4.89 -10.03 0.05
N GLN A 50 -4.15 -10.56 1.03
CA GLN A 50 -4.56 -11.74 1.80
C GLN A 50 -5.23 -11.41 3.14
N ARG A 51 -5.47 -10.11 3.44
CA ARG A 51 -6.11 -9.68 4.70
C ARG A 51 -7.63 -9.73 4.58
N GLN A 52 -8.16 -10.93 4.59
CA GLN A 52 -9.62 -11.16 4.49
C GLN A 52 -10.38 -10.52 5.66
N GLY A 53 -9.79 -10.50 6.86
CA GLY A 53 -10.38 -9.86 8.02
C GLY A 53 -10.49 -8.36 7.86
N LEU A 54 -9.43 -7.67 7.42
CA LEU A 54 -9.49 -6.23 7.17
C LEU A 54 -10.50 -5.88 6.07
N SER A 55 -10.60 -6.68 5.02
CA SER A 55 -11.63 -6.52 3.97
C SER A 55 -13.04 -6.68 4.53
N LYS A 56 -13.26 -7.67 5.43
CA LYS A 56 -14.52 -7.85 6.16
C LYS A 56 -14.85 -6.61 7.01
N VAL A 57 -13.87 -6.05 7.73
CA VAL A 57 -14.05 -4.82 8.53
C VAL A 57 -14.58 -3.69 7.65
N PHE A 58 -13.96 -3.41 6.50
CA PHE A 58 -14.41 -2.35 5.60
C PHE A 58 -15.79 -2.62 5.00
N THR A 59 -16.11 -3.89 4.72
CA THR A 59 -17.44 -4.27 4.24
C THR A 59 -18.51 -4.00 5.30
N LEU A 60 -18.25 -4.34 6.55
CA LEU A 60 -19.14 -4.09 7.67
C LEU A 60 -19.26 -2.59 8.00
N ALA A 61 -18.15 -1.84 7.89
CA ALA A 61 -18.14 -0.38 8.07
C ALA A 61 -19.01 0.31 7.02
N ASN A 62 -18.85 -0.03 5.74
CA ASN A 62 -19.69 0.50 4.66
C ASN A 62 -21.19 0.21 4.86
N ARG A 63 -21.51 -0.94 5.47
CA ARG A 63 -22.88 -1.33 5.82
C ARG A 63 -23.36 -0.76 7.16
N LYS A 64 -22.57 0.08 7.82
CA LYS A 64 -22.87 0.70 9.14
C LYS A 64 -23.29 -0.33 10.20
N LYS A 65 -22.60 -1.47 10.25
CA LYS A 65 -22.90 -2.54 11.21
C LYS A 65 -22.29 -2.30 12.59
N PHE A 66 -21.34 -1.36 12.71
CA PHE A 66 -20.72 -0.94 13.96
C PHE A 66 -20.37 0.56 13.91
N ASP A 67 -20.17 1.16 15.08
CA ASP A 67 -19.91 2.59 15.24
C ASP A 67 -18.43 2.89 15.48
N VAL A 68 -17.70 1.96 16.13
CA VAL A 68 -16.29 2.12 16.48
C VAL A 68 -15.48 0.86 16.19
N LEU A 69 -14.33 1.03 15.55
CA LEU A 69 -13.31 0.01 15.37
C LEU A 69 -12.27 0.13 16.48
N LEU A 70 -12.12 -0.91 17.29
CA LEU A 70 -11.11 -1.01 18.34
C LEU A 70 -9.99 -1.96 17.88
N PHE A 71 -8.74 -1.52 17.93
CA PHE A 71 -7.58 -2.34 17.63
C PHE A 71 -6.47 -2.11 18.65
N TRP A 72 -5.46 -3.01 18.65
CA TRP A 72 -4.41 -3.00 19.66
C TRP A 72 -3.49 -1.77 19.53
N SER A 73 -2.87 -1.59 18.37
CA SER A 73 -1.94 -0.50 18.04
C SER A 73 -1.95 -0.23 16.53
N LEU A 74 -1.45 0.93 16.12
CA LEU A 74 -1.39 1.30 14.70
C LEU A 74 -0.51 0.35 13.88
N ASP A 75 0.59 -0.13 14.42
CA ASP A 75 1.47 -1.09 13.75
C ASP A 75 0.83 -2.47 13.64
N ARG A 76 -0.03 -2.86 14.59
CA ARG A 76 -0.84 -4.08 14.50
C ARG A 76 -2.03 -3.91 13.57
N PHE A 77 -2.59 -2.71 13.45
CA PHE A 77 -3.64 -2.41 12.47
C PHE A 77 -3.11 -2.44 11.03
N SER A 78 -1.95 -1.80 10.77
CA SER A 78 -1.32 -1.84 9.44
C SER A 78 0.20 -1.84 9.51
N ARG A 79 0.86 -2.79 8.82
CA ARG A 79 2.33 -2.83 8.60
C ARG A 79 2.77 -2.24 7.27
N GLU A 80 1.85 -1.69 6.51
CA GLU A 80 2.10 -1.20 5.14
C GLU A 80 2.65 0.23 5.11
N GLY A 81 3.09 0.72 6.27
CA GLY A 81 3.61 2.07 6.46
C GLY A 81 2.52 3.11 6.74
N SER A 82 2.97 4.28 7.20
CA SER A 82 2.11 5.37 7.68
C SER A 82 1.09 5.83 6.64
N ARG A 83 1.46 5.81 5.35
CA ARG A 83 0.58 6.20 4.26
C ARG A 83 -0.65 5.30 4.13
N LYS A 84 -0.46 3.97 4.14
CA LYS A 84 -1.57 3.01 4.04
C LYS A 84 -2.43 3.01 5.30
N THR A 85 -1.79 3.14 6.45
CA THR A 85 -2.51 3.27 7.72
C THR A 85 -3.45 4.48 7.68
N LEU A 86 -2.94 5.64 7.24
CA LEU A 86 -3.76 6.85 7.09
C LEU A 86 -4.92 6.66 6.09
N GLU A 87 -4.66 6.01 4.94
CA GLU A 87 -5.69 5.70 3.94
C GLU A 87 -6.83 4.86 4.54
N TYR A 88 -6.50 3.86 5.36
CA TYR A 88 -7.49 3.03 6.03
C TYR A 88 -8.28 3.80 7.09
N LEU A 89 -7.63 4.63 7.90
CA LEU A 89 -8.29 5.45 8.91
C LEU A 89 -9.22 6.48 8.26
N THR A 90 -8.77 7.19 7.22
CA THR A 90 -9.60 8.14 6.45
C THR A 90 -10.80 7.44 5.81
N ARG A 91 -10.63 6.19 5.35
CA ARG A 91 -11.72 5.40 4.79
C ARG A 91 -12.77 5.03 5.85
N LEU A 92 -12.36 4.72 7.08
CA LEU A 92 -13.28 4.49 8.20
C LEU A 92 -14.06 5.76 8.52
N ASP A 93 -13.38 6.91 8.61
CA ASP A 93 -14.02 8.21 8.84
C ASP A 93 -15.04 8.56 7.74
N ALA A 94 -14.71 8.27 6.47
CA ALA A 94 -15.65 8.46 5.34
C ALA A 94 -16.90 7.59 5.44
N TYR A 95 -16.81 6.43 6.08
CA TYR A 95 -17.98 5.58 6.39
C TYR A 95 -18.72 6.02 7.67
N GLY A 96 -18.22 7.04 8.38
CA GLY A 96 -18.75 7.53 9.65
C GLY A 96 -18.44 6.60 10.83
N VAL A 97 -17.46 5.71 10.67
CA VAL A 97 -17.01 4.78 11.72
C VAL A 97 -15.84 5.40 12.47
N LYS A 98 -16.00 5.53 13.78
CA LYS A 98 -14.91 5.95 14.68
C LYS A 98 -13.87 4.84 14.82
N TRP A 99 -12.64 5.20 15.18
CA TRP A 99 -11.59 4.23 15.45
C TRP A 99 -10.82 4.59 16.72
N HIS A 100 -10.31 3.58 17.40
CA HIS A 100 -9.59 3.72 18.65
C HIS A 100 -8.45 2.72 18.75
N SER A 101 -7.24 3.21 19.08
CA SER A 101 -6.06 2.39 19.38
C SER A 101 -5.96 2.20 20.89
N TYR A 102 -5.81 0.95 21.32
CA TYR A 102 -5.74 0.61 22.75
C TYR A 102 -4.43 1.09 23.39
N THR A 103 -3.29 0.91 22.71
CA THR A 103 -1.98 1.31 23.24
C THR A 103 -1.72 2.80 23.07
N GLU A 104 -2.20 3.39 21.99
CA GLU A 104 -2.10 4.83 21.73
C GLU A 104 -3.47 5.52 21.95
N GLN A 105 -3.94 5.55 23.21
CA GLN A 105 -5.28 6.07 23.54
C GLN A 105 -5.49 7.54 23.15
N PHE A 106 -4.40 8.32 23.06
CA PHE A 106 -4.44 9.69 22.55
C PHE A 106 -4.65 9.75 21.04
N ILE A 107 -4.39 8.65 20.30
CA ILE A 107 -4.65 8.52 18.86
C ILE A 107 -6.00 7.83 18.65
N SER A 108 -7.04 8.64 18.59
CA SER A 108 -8.41 8.13 18.46
C SER A 108 -9.28 9.14 17.72
N SER A 109 -10.09 8.67 16.77
CA SER A 109 -11.10 9.51 16.13
C SER A 109 -12.31 9.80 17.06
N CYS A 110 -12.34 9.20 18.24
CA CYS A 110 -13.35 9.50 19.25
C CYS A 110 -13.01 10.77 20.07
N GLY A 111 -11.79 11.30 19.93
CA GLY A 111 -11.31 12.46 20.70
C GLY A 111 -11.38 13.77 19.93
N ILE A 112 -11.27 14.89 20.67
CA ILE A 112 -11.25 16.26 20.11
C ILE A 112 -10.01 16.56 19.26
N PHE A 113 -8.98 15.73 19.34
CA PHE A 113 -7.70 15.90 18.59
C PHE A 113 -7.63 15.05 17.32
N SER A 114 -8.72 14.40 16.90
CA SER A 114 -8.74 13.51 15.74
C SER A 114 -8.17 14.18 14.47
N ASP A 115 -8.61 15.40 14.18
CA ASP A 115 -8.18 16.14 12.99
C ASP A 115 -6.69 16.51 13.04
N ALA A 116 -6.20 16.90 14.21
CA ALA A 116 -4.78 17.20 14.41
C ALA A 116 -3.91 15.96 14.21
N ILE A 117 -4.35 14.80 14.67
CA ILE A 117 -3.65 13.52 14.51
C ILE A 117 -3.61 13.13 13.04
N ILE A 118 -4.72 13.22 12.33
CA ILE A 118 -4.80 12.96 10.88
C ILE A 118 -3.85 13.90 10.13
N ALA A 119 -3.80 15.18 10.49
CA ALA A 119 -2.88 16.16 9.87
C ALA A 119 -1.40 15.79 10.11
N ILE A 120 -1.03 15.39 11.33
CA ILE A 120 0.33 14.95 11.66
C ILE A 120 0.68 13.69 10.88
N MET A 121 -0.18 12.68 10.87
CA MET A 121 0.05 11.43 10.12
C MET A 121 0.17 11.69 8.62
N SER A 122 -0.63 12.59 8.05
CA SER A 122 -0.55 13.01 6.65
C SER A 122 0.81 13.64 6.32
N THR A 123 1.32 14.47 7.23
CA THR A 123 2.63 15.11 7.08
C THR A 123 3.76 14.08 7.13
N LEU A 124 3.71 13.15 8.07
CA LEU A 124 4.68 12.05 8.18
C LEU A 124 4.66 11.16 6.94
N ALA A 125 3.49 10.80 6.43
CA ALA A 125 3.35 10.00 5.21
C ALA A 125 3.93 10.73 3.98
N ARG A 126 3.78 12.06 3.90
CA ARG A 126 4.40 12.89 2.85
C ARG A 126 5.91 12.88 2.95
N GLN A 127 6.46 13.05 4.15
CA GLN A 127 7.92 13.02 4.38
C GLN A 127 8.52 11.66 4.04
N GLU A 128 7.85 10.57 4.41
CA GLU A 128 8.29 9.22 4.05
C GLU A 128 8.37 9.03 2.53
N LYS A 129 7.36 9.50 1.79
CA LYS A 129 7.38 9.48 0.31
C LYS A 129 8.59 10.24 -0.26
N ILE A 130 8.89 11.43 0.26
CA ILE A 130 10.04 12.23 -0.17
C ILE A 130 11.34 11.47 0.09
N ARG A 131 11.53 10.91 1.28
CA ARG A 131 12.72 10.11 1.63
C ARG A 131 12.91 8.89 0.72
N ILE A 132 11.82 8.19 0.38
CA ILE A 132 11.86 7.06 -0.56
C ILE A 132 12.30 7.55 -1.95
N GLN A 133 11.76 8.67 -2.43
CA GLN A 133 12.13 9.24 -3.72
C GLN A 133 13.62 9.63 -3.76
N GLU A 134 14.13 10.31 -2.72
CA GLU A 134 15.53 10.70 -2.59
C GLU A 134 16.44 9.47 -2.58
N ARG A 135 16.10 8.45 -1.79
CA ARG A 135 16.86 7.18 -1.76
C ARG A 135 16.89 6.50 -3.13
N THR A 136 15.75 6.49 -3.82
CA THR A 136 15.64 5.92 -5.17
C THR A 136 16.50 6.69 -6.17
N LYS A 137 16.42 8.03 -6.17
CA LYS A 137 17.26 8.89 -7.03
C LYS A 137 18.75 8.65 -6.77
N ALA A 138 19.17 8.66 -5.50
CA ALA A 138 20.56 8.39 -5.13
C ALA A 138 21.02 6.97 -5.57
N GLY A 139 20.12 5.98 -5.46
CA GLY A 139 20.38 4.62 -5.96
C GLY A 139 20.57 4.56 -7.47
N LEU A 140 19.71 5.24 -8.23
CA LEU A 140 19.81 5.34 -9.70
C LEU A 140 21.10 6.06 -10.14
N GLU A 141 21.45 7.15 -9.49
CA GLU A 141 22.71 7.88 -9.77
C GLU A 141 23.94 7.01 -9.49
N ARG A 142 23.94 6.28 -8.37
CA ARG A 142 25.01 5.32 -8.07
C ARG A 142 25.12 4.22 -9.13
N ALA A 143 23.97 3.71 -9.63
CA ALA A 143 23.95 2.71 -10.68
C ALA A 143 24.50 3.27 -12.00
N LYS A 144 24.14 4.51 -12.38
CA LYS A 144 24.69 5.21 -13.55
C LYS A 144 26.21 5.39 -13.44
N ARG A 145 26.71 5.85 -12.27
CA ARG A 145 28.18 5.99 -12.04
C ARG A 145 28.92 4.66 -12.17
N LYS A 146 28.27 3.53 -11.86
CA LYS A 146 28.81 2.18 -12.05
C LYS A 146 28.66 1.65 -13.48
N GLY A 147 28.27 2.49 -14.44
CA GLY A 147 28.11 2.12 -15.85
C GLY A 147 26.86 1.29 -16.17
N LYS A 148 25.90 1.16 -15.24
CA LYS A 148 24.63 0.47 -15.54
C LYS A 148 23.76 1.32 -16.44
N ILE A 149 23.37 0.77 -17.59
CA ILE A 149 22.37 1.35 -18.47
C ILE A 149 20.99 1.16 -17.80
N LEU A 150 20.31 2.29 -17.53
CA LEU A 150 19.00 2.29 -16.92
C LEU A 150 17.92 2.41 -17.99
N GLY A 151 16.79 1.73 -17.78
CA GLY A 151 15.67 1.72 -18.70
C GLY A 151 15.54 0.42 -19.47
N ARG A 152 14.61 0.39 -20.42
CA ARG A 152 14.40 -0.77 -21.29
C ARG A 152 15.63 -0.97 -22.19
N PRO A 153 16.23 -2.17 -22.24
CA PRO A 153 17.32 -2.45 -23.16
C PRO A 153 16.92 -2.12 -24.62
N GLN A 154 17.81 -1.45 -25.34
CA GLN A 154 17.62 -1.26 -26.78
C GLN A 154 17.92 -2.58 -27.48
N THR A 155 16.88 -3.31 -27.84
CA THR A 155 17.00 -4.60 -28.56
C THR A 155 17.05 -4.43 -30.07
N ILE A 156 16.86 -3.20 -30.56
CA ILE A 156 16.80 -2.89 -31.99
C ILE A 156 18.01 -2.04 -32.37
N ASP A 157 18.81 -2.54 -33.24
CA ASP A 157 19.95 -1.81 -33.81
C ASP A 157 19.44 -0.79 -34.85
N ARG A 158 19.39 0.48 -34.43
CA ARG A 158 18.97 1.58 -35.31
C ARG A 158 19.91 1.84 -36.46
N ALA A 159 21.23 1.71 -36.23
CA ALA A 159 22.25 1.93 -37.27
C ALA A 159 22.06 0.93 -38.38
N LYS A 160 21.86 -0.34 -38.07
CA LYS A 160 21.63 -1.40 -39.05
C LYS A 160 20.35 -1.18 -39.87
N ILE A 161 19.29 -0.62 -39.29
CA ILE A 161 18.05 -0.28 -40.01
C ILE A 161 18.30 0.83 -41.03
N LEU A 162 19.06 1.86 -40.68
CA LEU A 162 19.39 2.97 -41.54
C LEU A 162 20.30 2.51 -42.71
N ASP A 163 21.32 1.71 -42.41
CA ASP A 163 22.22 1.13 -43.40
C ASP A 163 21.49 0.26 -44.45
N LEU A 164 20.62 -0.64 -44.00
CA LEU A 164 19.77 -1.44 -44.88
C LEU A 164 18.80 -0.56 -45.72
N ARG A 165 18.38 0.58 -45.20
CA ARG A 165 17.57 1.52 -45.93
C ARG A 165 18.35 2.26 -47.01
N GLU A 166 19.57 2.68 -46.72
CA GLU A 166 20.51 3.29 -47.70
C GLU A 166 20.88 2.31 -48.83
N GLN A 167 20.95 1.02 -48.54
CA GLN A 167 21.12 -0.04 -49.55
C GLN A 167 19.89 -0.26 -50.42
N GLY A 168 18.80 0.53 -50.23
CA GLY A 168 17.60 0.51 -51.05
C GLY A 168 16.53 -0.53 -50.65
N LEU A 169 16.70 -1.23 -49.52
CA LEU A 169 15.70 -2.20 -49.06
C LEU A 169 14.39 -1.53 -48.67
N SER A 170 13.27 -2.17 -49.01
CA SER A 170 11.95 -1.71 -48.58
C SER A 170 11.73 -1.95 -47.08
N MET A 171 10.94 -1.12 -46.42
CA MET A 171 10.64 -1.25 -44.97
C MET A 171 10.13 -2.65 -44.62
N ARG A 172 9.37 -3.31 -45.49
CA ARG A 172 8.88 -4.67 -45.29
C ARG A 172 9.98 -5.71 -45.32
N LYS A 173 10.97 -5.56 -46.22
CA LYS A 173 12.13 -6.45 -46.28
C LYS A 173 13.03 -6.28 -45.04
N ILE A 174 13.28 -5.02 -44.62
CA ILE A 174 14.05 -4.72 -43.38
C ILE A 174 13.36 -5.31 -42.18
N ALA A 175 12.02 -5.19 -42.09
CA ALA A 175 11.24 -5.76 -41.01
C ALA A 175 11.34 -7.29 -40.94
N ALA A 176 11.27 -7.98 -42.08
CA ALA A 176 11.39 -9.43 -42.17
C ALA A 176 12.81 -9.90 -41.77
N GLU A 177 13.85 -9.20 -42.25
CA GLU A 177 15.25 -9.56 -41.96
C GLU A 177 15.63 -9.39 -40.48
N LEU A 178 15.10 -8.34 -39.84
CA LEU A 178 15.42 -8.03 -38.43
C LEU A 178 14.40 -8.60 -37.42
N GLY A 179 13.37 -9.31 -37.88
CA GLY A 179 12.36 -9.90 -37.03
C GLY A 179 11.49 -8.88 -36.24
N ILE A 180 11.29 -7.67 -36.83
CA ILE A 180 10.52 -6.59 -36.22
C ILE A 180 9.34 -6.19 -37.13
N SER A 181 8.38 -5.42 -36.59
CA SER A 181 7.24 -4.98 -37.39
C SER A 181 7.59 -3.83 -38.33
N ALA A 182 7.01 -3.81 -39.54
CA ALA A 182 7.21 -2.74 -40.52
C ALA A 182 6.83 -1.33 -39.98
N PRO A 183 5.76 -1.13 -39.20
CA PRO A 183 5.51 0.16 -38.54
C PRO A 183 6.65 0.60 -37.63
N ARG A 184 7.34 -0.34 -36.96
CA ARG A 184 8.49 -0.03 -36.10
C ARG A 184 9.71 0.43 -36.90
N VAL A 185 9.96 -0.19 -38.05
CA VAL A 185 10.99 0.26 -39.01
C VAL A 185 10.69 1.70 -39.44
N CYS A 186 9.44 1.98 -39.83
CA CYS A 186 9.02 3.31 -40.25
C CYS A 186 9.25 4.37 -39.16
N GLN A 187 8.88 4.06 -37.92
CA GLN A 187 9.13 4.96 -36.77
C GLN A 187 10.61 5.28 -36.57
N ILE A 188 11.51 4.31 -36.80
CA ILE A 188 12.93 4.49 -36.56
C ILE A 188 13.59 5.32 -37.68
N ILE A 189 13.10 5.16 -38.92
CA ILE A 189 13.63 5.91 -40.08
C ILE A 189 13.18 7.38 -40.02
N ASN A 190 11.96 7.65 -39.47
CA ASN A 190 11.38 8.98 -39.43
C ASN A 190 11.66 9.71 -38.09
N ALA A 191 12.42 9.13 -37.15
CA ALA A 191 12.79 9.70 -35.83
C ALA A 191 14.20 10.26 -35.84
#